data_7faa5b1f3257d39864a2ec2e4abf32fd
#
_entry.id   7faa5b1f3257d39864a2ec2e4abf32fd
#
_cell.length_a   1.000
_cell.length_b   1.000
_cell.length_c   1.000
_cell.angle_alpha   90.00
_cell.angle_beta   90.00
_cell.angle_gamma   90.00
#
_symmetry.space_group_name_H-M   'P 1'
#
loop_
_entity.id
_entity.type
_entity.pdbx_description
1 polymer ?
#
loop_
_entity_poly.entity_id
_entity_poly.type
_entity_poly.pdbx_seq_one_letter_code
_entity_poly.pdbx_strand_id
1 'polypeptide(L)'
;MVKEENEIQFKIEDMEGFQQFIYSGDMYLLYALLIFMAIDVITGWAKALKNGHLWSKKSLYGAGLKVLALFVVIIANIIDNILSLNGTFVVIIMFYYIATEGLSILENLAEMNVPFPEQIKKKLEVLKNKGDGNHGSD
;
A
#
# COMPACT_ATOMS: atom_id res chain seq x y z
N MET A 1 -18.15 33.16 -17.23
CA MET A 1 -18.78 32.43 -16.11
C MET A 1 -19.22 31.04 -16.53
N VAL A 2 -20.20 30.88 -17.42
CA VAL A 2 -20.67 29.54 -17.87
C VAL A 2 -19.59 28.71 -18.59
N LYS A 3 -18.68 29.34 -19.32
CA LYS A 3 -17.57 28.66 -20.01
C LYS A 3 -16.51 28.11 -19.05
N GLU A 4 -16.18 28.87 -18.01
CA GLU A 4 -15.22 28.47 -16.97
C GLU A 4 -15.80 27.35 -16.10
N GLU A 5 -17.08 27.40 -15.77
CA GLU A 5 -17.77 26.32 -15.04
C GLU A 5 -17.78 25.03 -15.83
N ASN A 6 -18.04 25.09 -17.14
CA ASN A 6 -18.02 23.92 -18.03
C ASN A 6 -16.61 23.32 -18.20
N GLU A 7 -15.57 24.17 -18.27
CA GLU A 7 -14.17 23.68 -18.35
C GLU A 7 -13.71 23.02 -17.04
N ILE A 8 -14.14 23.59 -15.90
CA ILE A 8 -13.86 23.01 -14.57
C ILE A 8 -14.59 21.68 -14.42
N GLN A 9 -15.87 21.61 -14.80
CA GLN A 9 -16.67 20.39 -14.75
C GLN A 9 -16.07 19.28 -15.61
N PHE A 10 -15.66 19.58 -16.85
CA PHE A 10 -14.99 18.63 -17.74
C PHE A 10 -13.68 18.11 -17.15
N LYS A 11 -12.85 18.97 -16.55
CA LYS A 11 -11.61 18.57 -15.86
C LYS A 11 -11.88 17.66 -14.66
N ILE A 12 -12.93 17.91 -13.90
CA ILE A 12 -13.30 17.07 -12.74
C ILE A 12 -13.72 15.68 -13.22
N GLU A 13 -14.56 15.59 -14.24
CA GLU A 13 -15.02 14.32 -14.84
C GLU A 13 -13.85 13.49 -15.42
N ASP A 14 -12.90 14.15 -16.10
CA ASP A 14 -11.68 13.50 -16.60
C ASP A 14 -10.79 12.98 -15.45
N MET A 15 -10.69 13.74 -14.36
CA MET A 15 -9.91 13.31 -13.18
C MET A 15 -10.56 12.13 -12.48
N GLU A 16 -11.87 12.11 -12.34
CA GLU A 16 -12.60 10.99 -11.76
C GLU A 16 -12.49 9.74 -12.61
N GLY A 17 -12.61 9.86 -13.93
CA GLY A 17 -12.41 8.77 -14.88
C GLY A 17 -10.99 8.19 -14.82
N PHE A 18 -9.99 9.05 -14.75
CA PHE A 18 -8.59 8.65 -14.60
C PHE A 18 -8.34 7.95 -13.24
N GLN A 19 -8.89 8.51 -12.16
CA GLN A 19 -8.79 7.90 -10.83
C GLN A 19 -9.42 6.50 -10.82
N GLN A 20 -10.60 6.32 -11.38
CA GLN A 20 -11.27 5.03 -11.47
C GLN A 20 -10.47 4.02 -12.29
N PHE A 21 -9.79 4.46 -13.33
CA PHE A 21 -8.91 3.60 -14.12
C PHE A 21 -7.70 3.11 -13.32
N ILE A 22 -7.08 4.01 -12.55
CA ILE A 22 -5.93 3.68 -11.71
C ILE A 22 -6.35 2.84 -10.50
N TYR A 23 -7.43 3.25 -9.83
CA TYR A 23 -7.95 2.57 -8.66
C TYR A 23 -9.44 2.88 -8.46
N SER A 24 -10.29 1.88 -8.62
CA SER A 24 -11.74 1.96 -8.44
C SER A 24 -12.23 1.35 -7.13
N GLY A 25 -11.32 0.86 -6.29
CA GLY A 25 -11.64 0.25 -5.01
C GLY A 25 -11.91 1.26 -3.89
N ASP A 26 -11.98 0.73 -2.66
CA ASP A 26 -12.16 1.56 -1.47
C ASP A 26 -10.95 2.47 -1.24
N MET A 27 -11.17 3.78 -1.32
CA MET A 27 -10.13 4.79 -1.10
C MET A 27 -9.51 4.71 0.29
N TYR A 28 -10.24 4.20 1.30
CA TYR A 28 -9.70 3.97 2.63
C TYR A 28 -8.51 2.99 2.60
N LEU A 29 -8.63 1.89 1.84
CA LEU A 29 -7.53 0.93 1.69
C LEU A 29 -6.31 1.55 1.00
N LEU A 30 -6.53 2.38 -0.03
CA LEU A 30 -5.43 3.07 -0.70
C LEU A 30 -4.72 4.05 0.25
N TYR A 31 -5.47 4.85 1.00
CA TYR A 31 -4.89 5.75 2.00
C TYR A 31 -4.16 4.97 3.10
N ALA A 32 -4.72 3.86 3.58
CA ALA A 32 -4.05 3.01 4.56
C ALA A 32 -2.72 2.48 4.02
N LEU A 33 -2.67 1.98 2.78
CA LEU A 33 -1.44 1.53 2.14
C LEU A 33 -0.39 2.65 2.06
N LEU A 34 -0.77 3.84 1.57
CA LEU A 34 0.15 4.98 1.45
C LEU A 34 0.69 5.44 2.80
N ILE A 35 -0.16 5.45 3.84
CA ILE A 35 0.25 5.80 5.21
C ILE A 35 1.22 4.74 5.75
N PHE A 36 0.94 3.45 5.58
CA PHE A 36 1.85 2.38 6.01
C PHE A 36 3.20 2.46 5.29
N MET A 37 3.21 2.70 3.98
CA MET A 37 4.44 2.92 3.22
C MET A 37 5.24 4.12 3.75
N ALA A 38 4.58 5.24 4.07
CA ALA A 38 5.23 6.41 4.64
C ALA A 38 5.82 6.11 6.03
N ILE A 39 5.08 5.44 6.90
CA ILE A 39 5.56 5.05 8.25
C ILE A 39 6.73 4.07 8.13
N ASP A 40 6.69 3.11 7.21
CA ASP A 40 7.80 2.18 7.00
C ASP A 40 9.07 2.90 6.55
N VAL A 41 8.96 3.85 5.64
CA VAL A 41 10.10 4.69 5.22
C VAL A 41 10.66 5.48 6.41
N ILE A 42 9.81 6.11 7.21
CA ILE A 42 10.21 6.90 8.38
C ILE A 42 10.90 6.01 9.42
N THR A 43 10.32 4.86 9.74
CA THR A 43 10.91 3.92 10.72
C THR A 43 12.20 3.29 10.19
N GLY A 44 12.26 3.02 8.90
CA GLY A 44 13.48 2.56 8.23
C GLY A 44 14.62 3.59 8.29
N TRP A 45 14.30 4.87 8.09
CA TRP A 45 15.28 5.96 8.26
C TRP A 45 15.71 6.12 9.71
N ALA A 46 14.80 6.08 10.67
CA ALA A 46 15.13 6.14 12.09
C ALA A 46 16.07 5.00 12.49
N LYS A 47 15.81 3.78 12.01
CA LYS A 47 16.71 2.63 12.19
C LYS A 47 18.07 2.86 11.55
N ALA A 48 18.13 3.37 10.33
CA ALA A 48 19.36 3.67 9.61
C ALA A 48 20.20 4.75 10.31
N LEU A 49 19.56 5.78 10.87
CA LEU A 49 20.20 6.80 11.71
C LEU A 49 20.84 6.16 12.95
N LYS A 50 20.10 5.30 13.66
CA LYS A 50 20.62 4.59 14.83
C LYS A 50 21.85 3.76 14.51
N ASN A 51 21.89 3.12 13.33
CA ASN A 51 22.96 2.23 12.89
C ASN A 51 24.07 2.96 12.10
N GLY A 52 23.99 4.28 11.91
CA GLY A 52 25.00 5.07 11.20
C GLY A 52 25.03 4.90 9.67
N HIS A 53 23.98 4.37 9.05
CA HIS A 53 23.92 4.04 7.63
C HIS A 53 22.73 4.68 6.90
N LEU A 54 22.63 6.03 6.94
CA LEU A 54 21.48 6.76 6.40
C LEU A 54 21.33 6.66 4.88
N TRP A 55 22.41 6.58 4.13
CA TRP A 55 22.45 6.57 2.68
C TRP A 55 23.01 5.25 2.16
N SER A 56 22.24 4.17 2.33
CA SER A 56 22.63 2.88 1.77
C SER A 56 21.87 2.56 0.48
N LYS A 57 22.52 1.84 -0.44
CA LYS A 57 21.86 1.28 -1.64
C LYS A 57 20.61 0.47 -1.27
N LYS A 58 20.61 -0.18 -0.10
CA LYS A 58 19.49 -0.95 0.45
C LYS A 58 18.27 -0.06 0.74
N SER A 59 18.46 1.15 1.28
CA SER A 59 17.36 2.09 1.56
C SER A 59 16.72 2.60 0.28
N LEU A 60 17.52 2.94 -0.72
CA LEU A 60 17.03 3.38 -2.03
C LEU A 60 16.31 2.26 -2.78
N TYR A 61 16.83 1.05 -2.72
CA TYR A 61 16.19 -0.14 -3.28
C TYR A 61 14.83 -0.41 -2.64
N GLY A 62 14.74 -0.33 -1.30
CA GLY A 62 13.48 -0.48 -0.56
C GLY A 62 12.42 0.54 -0.97
N ALA A 63 12.81 1.81 -1.15
CA ALA A 63 11.91 2.85 -1.65
C ALA A 63 11.42 2.55 -3.10
N GLY A 64 12.32 2.04 -3.94
CA GLY A 64 11.97 1.60 -5.30
C GLY A 64 10.93 0.48 -5.32
N LEU A 65 11.06 -0.50 -4.43
CA LEU A 65 10.09 -1.60 -4.31
C LEU A 65 8.68 -1.12 -3.95
N LYS A 66 8.55 -0.05 -3.17
CA LYS A 66 7.24 0.54 -2.83
C LYS A 66 6.56 1.16 -4.04
N VAL A 67 7.32 1.83 -4.89
CA VAL A 67 6.80 2.36 -6.17
C VAL A 67 6.33 1.21 -7.07
N LEU A 68 7.10 0.13 -7.16
CA LEU A 68 6.71 -1.06 -7.91
C LEU A 68 5.47 -1.74 -7.33
N ALA A 69 5.31 -1.75 -6.01
CA ALA A 69 4.10 -2.27 -5.35
C ALA A 69 2.84 -1.47 -5.77
N LEU A 70 2.94 -0.15 -5.90
CA LEU A 70 1.83 0.67 -6.41
C LEU A 70 1.47 0.31 -7.86
N PHE A 71 2.45 -0.01 -8.70
CA PHE A 71 2.17 -0.50 -10.06
C PHE A 71 1.44 -1.85 -10.04
N VAL A 72 1.78 -2.75 -9.12
CA VAL A 72 1.05 -4.02 -8.96
C VAL A 72 -0.40 -3.78 -8.54
N VAL A 73 -0.67 -2.80 -7.66
CA VAL A 73 -2.05 -2.41 -7.30
C VAL A 73 -2.82 -1.90 -8.52
N ILE A 74 -2.21 -1.06 -9.36
CA ILE A 74 -2.83 -0.58 -10.61
C ILE A 74 -3.13 -1.75 -11.55
N ILE A 75 -2.18 -2.66 -11.75
CA ILE A 75 -2.37 -3.85 -12.57
C ILE A 75 -3.50 -4.71 -12.02
N ALA A 76 -3.53 -4.94 -10.71
CA ALA A 76 -4.59 -5.70 -10.05
C ALA A 76 -5.97 -5.06 -10.25
N ASN A 77 -6.07 -3.73 -10.17
CA ASN A 77 -7.29 -3.00 -10.43
C ASN A 77 -7.77 -3.15 -11.89
N ILE A 78 -6.86 -3.07 -12.83
CA ILE A 78 -7.16 -3.27 -14.27
C ILE A 78 -7.68 -4.70 -14.51
N ILE A 79 -7.01 -5.72 -13.94
CA ILE A 79 -7.41 -7.12 -14.04
C ILE A 79 -8.80 -7.33 -13.43
N ASP A 80 -9.02 -6.77 -12.23
CA ASP A 80 -10.32 -6.85 -11.53
C ASP A 80 -11.45 -6.31 -12.39
N ASN A 81 -11.24 -5.15 -13.02
CA ASN A 81 -12.21 -4.53 -13.91
C ASN A 81 -12.43 -5.34 -15.19
N ILE A 82 -11.37 -5.85 -15.82
CA ILE A 82 -11.47 -6.68 -17.05
C ILE A 82 -12.26 -7.96 -16.78
N LEU A 83 -12.00 -8.60 -15.64
CA LEU A 83 -12.64 -9.87 -15.27
C LEU A 83 -13.95 -9.69 -14.49
N SER A 84 -14.37 -8.44 -14.25
CA SER A 84 -15.60 -8.09 -13.51
C SER A 84 -15.68 -8.77 -12.13
N LEU A 85 -14.57 -8.73 -11.37
CA LEU A 85 -14.45 -9.36 -10.06
C LEU A 85 -14.99 -8.50 -8.91
N ASN A 86 -15.61 -7.37 -9.22
CA ASN A 86 -16.26 -6.46 -8.26
C ASN A 86 -15.33 -5.97 -7.11
N GLY A 87 -14.07 -5.74 -7.40
CA GLY A 87 -13.08 -5.26 -6.43
C GLY A 87 -12.44 -6.34 -5.58
N THR A 88 -12.86 -7.59 -5.69
CA THR A 88 -12.37 -8.69 -4.83
C THR A 88 -10.89 -8.93 -5.00
N PHE A 89 -10.41 -8.95 -6.23
CA PHE A 89 -8.99 -9.22 -6.51
C PHE A 89 -8.09 -8.09 -6.03
N VAL A 90 -8.44 -6.85 -6.33
CA VAL A 90 -7.65 -5.70 -5.89
C VAL A 90 -7.61 -5.56 -4.36
N VAL A 91 -8.70 -5.88 -3.65
CA VAL A 91 -8.74 -5.87 -2.18
C VAL A 91 -7.76 -6.91 -1.59
N ILE A 92 -7.68 -8.11 -2.16
CA ILE A 92 -6.72 -9.14 -1.74
C ILE A 92 -5.29 -8.63 -1.89
N ILE A 93 -4.96 -8.01 -3.01
CA ILE A 93 -3.63 -7.43 -3.25
C ILE A 93 -3.33 -6.28 -2.29
N MET A 94 -4.33 -5.44 -1.99
CA MET A 94 -4.19 -4.36 -1.00
C MET A 94 -3.91 -4.92 0.40
N PHE A 95 -4.62 -5.97 0.83
CA PHE A 95 -4.37 -6.63 2.12
C PHE A 95 -2.95 -7.19 2.21
N TYR A 96 -2.47 -7.80 1.15
CA TYR A 96 -1.10 -8.30 1.09
C TYR A 96 -0.08 -7.18 1.32
N TYR A 97 -0.18 -6.07 0.59
CA TYR A 97 0.78 -4.98 0.72
C TYR A 97 0.65 -4.22 2.04
N ILE A 98 -0.55 -3.93 2.52
CA ILE A 98 -0.75 -3.28 3.83
C ILE A 98 -0.12 -4.13 4.94
N ALA A 99 -0.34 -5.44 4.91
CA ALA A 99 0.24 -6.35 5.89
C ALA A 99 1.78 -6.42 5.78
N THR A 100 2.31 -6.47 4.56
CA THR A 100 3.75 -6.48 4.32
C THR A 100 4.42 -5.21 4.84
N GLU A 101 3.86 -4.04 4.56
CA GLU A 101 4.36 -2.77 5.08
C GLU A 101 4.27 -2.71 6.62
N GLY A 102 3.13 -3.18 7.18
CA GLY A 102 2.95 -3.25 8.62
C GLY A 102 3.97 -4.15 9.32
N LEU A 103 4.26 -5.32 8.78
CA LEU A 103 5.28 -6.22 9.31
C LEU A 103 6.68 -5.59 9.21
N SER A 104 7.00 -4.92 8.11
CA SER A 104 8.26 -4.18 7.95
C SER A 104 8.42 -3.08 8.99
N ILE A 105 7.35 -2.32 9.28
CA ILE A 105 7.33 -1.32 10.36
C ILE A 105 7.66 -1.98 11.71
N LEU A 106 7.02 -3.11 12.02
CA LEU A 106 7.27 -3.83 13.29
C LEU A 106 8.71 -4.34 13.39
N GLU A 107 9.29 -4.82 12.28
CA GLU A 107 10.69 -5.22 12.23
C GLU A 107 11.62 -4.03 12.50
N ASN A 108 11.35 -2.88 11.88
CA ASN A 108 12.12 -1.66 12.14
C ASN A 108 12.01 -1.22 13.61
N LEU A 109 10.82 -1.26 14.19
CA LEU A 109 10.59 -0.94 15.61
C LEU A 109 11.32 -1.92 16.54
N ALA A 110 11.27 -3.22 16.24
CA ALA A 110 11.96 -4.24 17.02
C ALA A 110 13.49 -4.02 17.03
N GLU A 111 14.08 -3.71 15.88
CA GLU A 111 15.52 -3.40 15.80
C GLU A 111 15.90 -2.11 16.55
N MET A 112 14.96 -1.19 16.73
CA MET A 112 15.15 0.01 17.56
C MET A 112 14.84 -0.21 19.05
N ASN A 113 14.45 -1.43 19.46
CA ASN A 113 14.01 -1.78 20.80
C ASN A 113 12.72 -1.03 21.24
N VAL A 114 11.86 -0.68 20.29
CA VAL A 114 10.53 -0.14 20.58
C VAL A 114 9.56 -1.29 20.84
N PRO A 115 8.99 -1.39 22.05
CA PRO A 115 8.05 -2.49 22.33
C PRO A 115 6.72 -2.28 21.62
N PHE A 116 6.11 -3.36 21.17
CA PHE A 116 4.75 -3.38 20.64
C PHE A 116 4.03 -4.67 21.03
N PRO A 117 2.68 -4.65 21.13
CA PRO A 117 1.90 -5.84 21.44
C PRO A 117 2.00 -6.89 20.33
N GLU A 118 2.29 -8.15 20.68
CA GLU A 118 2.36 -9.28 19.74
C GLU A 118 1.04 -9.49 18.96
N GLN A 119 -0.08 -9.04 19.50
CA GLN A 119 -1.39 -9.12 18.84
C GLN A 119 -1.42 -8.33 17.51
N ILE A 120 -0.68 -7.22 17.41
CA ILE A 120 -0.59 -6.44 16.17
C ILE A 120 0.09 -7.28 15.08
N LYS A 121 1.22 -7.92 15.41
CA LYS A 121 1.95 -8.79 14.48
C LYS A 121 1.08 -9.94 13.98
N LYS A 122 0.41 -10.63 14.89
CA LYS A 122 -0.49 -11.75 14.54
C LYS A 122 -1.62 -11.32 13.61
N LYS A 123 -2.22 -10.14 13.83
CA LYS A 123 -3.27 -9.61 12.96
C LYS A 123 -2.76 -9.26 11.56
N LEU A 124 -1.56 -8.71 11.46
CA LEU A 124 -0.91 -8.42 10.16
C LEU A 124 -0.57 -9.70 9.40
N GLU A 125 -0.10 -10.75 10.09
CA GLU A 125 0.16 -12.06 9.50
C GLU A 125 -1.11 -12.69 8.93
N VAL A 126 -2.23 -12.62 9.67
CA VAL A 126 -3.54 -13.08 9.18
C VAL A 126 -3.97 -12.30 7.93
N LEU A 127 -3.78 -10.97 7.92
CA LEU A 127 -4.13 -10.14 6.79
C LEU A 127 -3.27 -10.47 5.56
N LYS A 128 -1.97 -10.71 5.75
CA LYS A 128 -1.04 -11.13 4.71
C LYS A 128 -1.47 -12.46 4.08
N ASN A 129 -1.80 -13.45 4.89
CA ASN A 129 -2.22 -14.77 4.43
C ASN A 129 -3.51 -14.71 3.58
N LYS A 130 -4.43 -13.80 3.91
CA LYS A 130 -5.59 -13.51 3.07
C LYS A 130 -5.20 -12.94 1.71
N GLY A 131 -4.17 -12.09 1.67
CA GLY A 131 -3.62 -11.52 0.44
C GLY A 131 -2.83 -12.54 -0.40
N ASP A 132 -2.17 -13.51 0.21
CA ASP A 132 -1.43 -14.58 -0.50
C ASP A 132 -2.37 -15.64 -1.13
N GLY A 133 -3.69 -15.56 -0.87
CA GLY A 133 -4.64 -16.55 -1.37
C GLY A 133 -4.44 -17.95 -0.77
N ASN A 134 -3.62 -18.05 0.27
CA ASN A 134 -3.36 -19.30 0.96
C ASN A 134 -4.51 -19.59 1.93
N HIS A 135 -5.61 -20.09 1.39
CA HIS A 135 -6.57 -20.83 2.18
C HIS A 135 -5.88 -22.15 2.53
N GLY A 136 -5.24 -22.18 3.69
CA GLY A 136 -4.85 -23.42 4.28
C GLY A 136 -6.07 -24.32 4.32
N SER A 137 -6.03 -25.37 3.51
CA SER A 137 -6.92 -26.49 3.64
C SER A 137 -6.63 -27.15 4.99
N ASP A 138 -7.52 -26.93 5.94
CA ASP A 138 -7.76 -27.79 7.08
C ASP A 138 -9.24 -28.12 7.12
#